data_cbe4b30e1214a65fe01f9b3f827edc89
#
_entry.id   cbe4b30e1214a65fe01f9b3f827edc89
#
_cell.length_a   1.000
_cell.length_b   1.000
_cell.length_c   1.000
_cell.angle_alpha   90.00
_cell.angle_beta   90.00
_cell.angle_gamma   90.00
#
_symmetry.space_group_name_H-M   'P 1'
#
loop_
_entity.id
_entity.type
_entity.pdbx_description
1 polymer ?
#
loop_
_entity_poly.entity_id
_entity_poly.type
_entity_poly.pdbx_seq_one_letter_code
_entity_poly.pdbx_strand_id
1 'polypeptide(L)'
;KGALRQLIVNLAGELAPEIRVNGIAPGAIIAAPWEQEKFDSVIAKVPLGRSGKPEDIAMAVQFLFEAEYITGHILPVDGGWSLS
;
A
#
# COMPACT_ATOMS: atom_id res chain seq x y z
N LYS A 1 -9.63 -3.54 -8.14
CA LYS A 1 -8.76 -4.20 -7.18
C LYS A 1 -8.27 -5.56 -7.67
N GLY A 2 -9.19 -6.43 -8.06
CA GLY A 2 -8.83 -7.74 -8.58
C GLY A 2 -8.03 -7.68 -9.87
N ALA A 3 -8.36 -6.73 -10.75
CA ALA A 3 -7.68 -6.58 -12.03
C ALA A 3 -6.23 -6.12 -11.82
N LEU A 4 -6.00 -5.18 -10.91
CA LEU A 4 -4.65 -4.71 -10.60
C LEU A 4 -3.81 -5.83 -9.97
N ARG A 5 -4.41 -6.56 -9.05
CA ARG A 5 -3.73 -7.70 -8.41
C ARG A 5 -3.30 -8.73 -9.46
N GLN A 6 -4.21 -9.07 -10.39
CA GLN A 6 -3.91 -10.04 -11.42
C GLN A 6 -2.80 -9.54 -12.35
N LEU A 7 -2.83 -8.27 -12.69
CA LEU A 7 -1.79 -7.67 -13.53
C LEU A 7 -0.41 -7.77 -12.86
N ILE A 8 -0.34 -7.45 -11.56
CA ILE A 8 0.92 -7.53 -10.82
C ILE A 8 1.44 -8.96 -10.77
N VAL A 9 0.57 -9.91 -10.48
CA VAL A 9 0.97 -11.32 -10.43
C VAL A 9 1.47 -11.80 -11.79
N ASN A 10 0.77 -11.44 -12.86
CA ASN A 10 1.16 -11.85 -14.21
C ASN A 10 2.49 -11.23 -14.62
N LEU A 11 2.66 -9.93 -14.39
CA LEU A 11 3.92 -9.25 -14.72
C LEU A 11 5.08 -9.79 -13.90
N ALA A 12 4.84 -10.06 -12.61
CA ALA A 12 5.89 -10.59 -11.75
C ALA A 12 6.38 -11.94 -12.28
N GLY A 13 5.45 -12.80 -12.69
CA GLY A 13 5.82 -14.10 -13.23
C GLY A 13 6.55 -14.02 -14.56
N GLU A 14 6.10 -13.12 -15.45
CA GLU A 14 6.71 -12.96 -16.76
C GLU A 14 8.09 -12.33 -16.73
N LEU A 15 8.31 -11.38 -15.81
CA LEU A 15 9.54 -10.60 -15.75
C LEU A 15 10.60 -11.20 -14.82
N ALA A 16 10.24 -12.21 -14.05
CA ALA A 16 11.22 -12.91 -13.22
C ALA A 16 12.17 -13.70 -14.12
N PRO A 17 13.42 -13.86 -13.71
CA PRO A 17 14.05 -13.35 -12.48
C PRO A 17 14.64 -11.95 -12.62
N GLU A 18 14.57 -11.32 -13.80
CA GLU A 18 15.27 -10.07 -14.07
C GLU A 18 14.65 -8.87 -13.35
N ILE A 19 13.32 -8.85 -13.23
CA ILE A 19 12.60 -7.73 -12.65
C ILE A 19 11.60 -8.23 -11.63
N ARG A 20 11.57 -7.60 -10.46
CA ARG A 20 10.53 -7.83 -9.46
C ARG A 20 9.41 -6.81 -9.66
N VAL A 21 8.17 -7.25 -9.49
CA VAL A 21 7.01 -6.38 -9.62
C VAL A 21 6.14 -6.56 -8.38
N ASN A 22 5.97 -5.49 -7.63
CA ASN A 22 5.14 -5.48 -6.43
C ASN A 22 4.23 -4.26 -6.45
N GLY A 23 3.23 -4.24 -5.61
CA GLY A 23 2.31 -3.14 -5.50
C GLY A 23 2.10 -2.69 -4.06
N ILE A 24 1.55 -1.50 -3.89
CA ILE A 24 1.16 -0.99 -2.60
C ILE A 24 -0.31 -0.60 -2.68
N ALA A 25 -1.07 -1.00 -1.66
CA ALA A 25 -2.48 -0.63 -1.52
C ALA A 25 -2.59 0.33 -0.34
N PRO A 26 -2.56 1.66 -0.59
CA PRO A 26 -2.64 2.63 0.49
C PRO A 26 -4.05 2.75 1.05
N GLY A 27 -4.15 3.08 2.33
CA GLY A 27 -5.41 3.44 2.96
C GLY A 27 -5.64 4.94 2.90
N ALA A 28 -6.25 5.49 3.95
CA ALA A 28 -6.48 6.93 4.05
C ALA A 28 -5.16 7.64 4.36
N ILE A 29 -4.62 8.34 3.38
CA ILE A 29 -3.35 9.06 3.51
C ILE A 29 -3.64 10.56 3.47
N ILE A 30 -3.19 11.27 4.50
CA ILE A 30 -3.37 12.72 4.58
C ILE A 30 -2.02 13.38 4.35
N ALA A 31 -1.96 14.16 3.26
CA ALA A 31 -0.76 14.89 2.88
C ALA A 31 -0.76 16.33 3.40
N ALA A 32 -1.94 16.87 3.72
CA ALA A 32 -2.09 18.26 4.13
C ALA A 32 -3.09 18.38 5.29
N PRO A 33 -2.83 19.29 6.27
CA PRO A 33 -3.69 19.41 7.47
C PRO A 33 -5.17 19.66 7.17
N TRP A 34 -5.49 20.38 6.10
CA TRP A 34 -6.89 20.69 5.79
C TRP A 34 -7.67 19.47 5.30
N GLU A 35 -7.02 18.36 5.02
CA GLU A 35 -7.69 17.13 4.61
C GLU A 35 -8.24 16.34 5.79
N GLN A 36 -7.83 16.68 7.01
CA GLN A 36 -8.18 15.92 8.21
C GLN A 36 -9.69 15.76 8.39
N GLU A 37 -10.44 16.85 8.27
CA GLU A 37 -11.90 16.84 8.42
C GLU A 37 -12.58 15.90 7.42
N LYS A 38 -12.07 15.92 6.20
CA LYS A 38 -12.59 15.09 5.11
C LYS A 38 -12.55 13.60 5.41
N PHE A 39 -11.54 13.19 6.16
CA PHE A 39 -11.28 11.78 6.42
C PHE A 39 -11.63 11.33 7.84
N ASP A 40 -12.21 12.22 8.66
CA ASP A 40 -12.49 11.87 10.07
C ASP A 40 -13.33 10.62 10.21
N SER A 41 -14.38 10.46 9.40
CA SER A 41 -15.25 9.29 9.47
C SER A 41 -14.54 8.01 9.05
N VAL A 42 -13.61 8.11 8.10
CA VAL A 42 -12.81 6.97 7.65
C VAL A 42 -11.78 6.61 8.73
N ILE A 43 -11.10 7.62 9.26
CA ILE A 43 -10.06 7.44 10.29
C ILE A 43 -10.63 6.76 11.52
N ALA A 44 -11.87 7.07 11.90
CA ALA A 44 -12.52 6.45 13.04
C ALA A 44 -12.65 4.93 12.91
N LYS A 45 -12.60 4.41 11.68
CA LYS A 45 -12.71 2.98 11.40
C LYS A 45 -11.37 2.30 11.17
N VAL A 46 -10.28 3.06 11.16
CA VAL A 46 -8.94 2.49 10.96
C VAL A 46 -8.47 1.86 12.26
N PRO A 47 -8.10 0.58 12.27
CA PRO A 47 -7.65 -0.08 13.50
C PRO A 47 -6.51 0.63 14.22
N LEU A 48 -5.54 1.18 13.50
CA LEU A 48 -4.45 1.93 14.13
C LEU A 48 -4.86 3.34 14.60
N GLY A 49 -6.09 3.78 14.30
CA GLY A 49 -6.67 4.99 14.88
C GLY A 49 -6.13 6.30 14.32
N ARG A 50 -5.49 6.25 13.17
CA ARG A 50 -4.97 7.46 12.53
C ARG A 50 -4.91 7.28 11.02
N SER A 51 -4.82 8.39 10.31
CA SER A 51 -4.51 8.36 8.88
C SER A 51 -3.03 8.00 8.69
N GLY A 52 -2.68 7.54 7.50
CA GLY A 52 -1.29 7.42 7.11
C GLY A 52 -0.74 8.76 6.64
N LYS A 53 0.57 8.80 6.51
CA LYS A 53 1.31 9.95 5.98
C LYS A 53 2.02 9.50 4.71
N PRO A 54 2.40 10.44 3.83
CA PRO A 54 3.23 10.08 2.66
C PRO A 54 4.47 9.29 3.03
N GLU A 55 5.08 9.58 4.18
CA GLU A 55 6.27 8.85 4.67
C GLU A 55 5.99 7.39 4.93
N ASP A 56 4.77 7.04 5.36
CA ASP A 56 4.40 5.64 5.58
C ASP A 56 4.43 4.87 4.26
N ILE A 57 4.00 5.50 3.18
CA ILE A 57 4.04 4.90 1.84
C ILE A 57 5.49 4.81 1.36
N ALA A 58 6.27 5.87 1.57
CA ALA A 58 7.67 5.89 1.15
C ALA A 58 8.48 4.78 1.80
N MET A 59 8.23 4.51 3.09
CA MET A 59 8.90 3.42 3.80
C MET A 59 8.55 2.07 3.21
N ALA A 60 7.30 1.87 2.82
CA ALA A 60 6.88 0.61 2.21
C ALA A 60 7.52 0.42 0.84
N VAL A 61 7.60 1.49 0.04
CA VAL A 61 8.26 1.45 -1.27
C VAL A 61 9.73 1.07 -1.10
N GLN A 62 10.42 1.72 -0.15
CA GLN A 62 11.83 1.45 0.10
C GLN A 62 12.03 0.00 0.55
N PHE A 63 11.16 -0.51 1.42
CA PHE A 63 11.24 -1.89 1.85
C PHE A 63 11.14 -2.85 0.67
N LEU A 64 10.16 -2.66 -0.19
CA LEU A 64 9.97 -3.53 -1.35
C LEU A 64 11.12 -3.40 -2.34
N PHE A 65 11.69 -2.21 -2.47
CA PHE A 65 12.85 -2.00 -3.32
C PHE A 65 14.06 -2.79 -2.85
N GLU A 66 14.25 -2.85 -1.54
CA GLU A 66 15.39 -3.54 -0.95
C GLU A 66 15.16 -5.04 -0.73
N ALA A 67 13.91 -5.48 -0.69
CA ALA A 67 13.56 -6.87 -0.41
C ALA A 67 13.65 -7.72 -1.68
N GLU A 68 14.83 -8.23 -1.94
CA GLU A 68 15.15 -8.91 -3.20
C GLU A 68 14.42 -10.23 -3.43
N TYR A 69 13.85 -10.82 -2.37
CA TYR A 69 13.17 -12.10 -2.47
C TYR A 69 11.65 -11.97 -2.48
N ILE A 70 11.13 -10.77 -2.78
CA ILE A 70 9.69 -10.52 -2.84
C ILE A 70 9.32 -10.06 -4.24
N THR A 71 8.41 -10.77 -4.88
CA THR A 71 7.82 -10.36 -6.14
C THR A 71 6.38 -10.87 -6.22
N GLY A 72 5.52 -10.15 -6.93
CA GLY A 72 4.13 -10.55 -7.11
C GLY A 72 3.24 -10.24 -5.93
N HIS A 73 3.67 -9.39 -4.99
CA HIS A 73 2.94 -9.09 -3.78
C HIS A 73 2.35 -7.69 -3.80
N ILE A 74 1.17 -7.54 -3.21
CA ILE A 74 0.57 -6.23 -2.96
C ILE A 74 0.55 -6.02 -1.45
N LEU A 75 1.25 -4.99 -0.99
CA LEU A 75 1.41 -4.69 0.42
C LEU A 75 0.39 -3.64 0.85
N PRO A 76 -0.59 -3.98 1.70
CA PRO A 76 -1.49 -2.98 2.26
C PRO A 76 -0.75 -2.07 3.24
N VAL A 77 -0.92 -0.77 3.07
CA VAL A 77 -0.37 0.24 3.99
C VAL A 77 -1.55 1.11 4.39
N ASP A 78 -2.37 0.61 5.28
CA ASP A 78 -3.71 1.13 5.53
C ASP A 78 -4.11 1.16 7.00
N GLY A 79 -3.17 0.99 7.90
CA GLY A 79 -3.45 0.99 9.34
C GLY A 79 -4.35 -0.15 9.79
N GLY A 80 -4.46 -1.20 8.98
CA GLY A 80 -5.33 -2.33 9.27
C GLY A 80 -6.73 -2.22 8.68
N TRP A 81 -6.98 -1.21 7.86
CA TRP A 81 -8.31 -1.01 7.26
C TRP A 81 -8.82 -2.27 6.55
N SER A 82 -7.95 -2.98 5.85
CA SER A 82 -8.35 -4.20 5.12
C SER A 82 -8.78 -5.35 6.03
N LEU A 83 -8.56 -5.23 7.34
CA LEU A 83 -8.99 -6.23 8.31
C LEU A 83 -10.45 -6.03 8.74
N SER A 84 -11.03 -4.87 8.46
CA SER A 84 -12.41 -4.56 8.89
C SER A 84 -13.48 -4.80 7.76
#